data_e88a4afbca0b0e61f852a964d29d3463
#
_entry.id   e88a4afbca0b0e61f852a964d29d3463
#
_cell.length_a   1.000
_cell.length_b   1.000
_cell.length_c   1.000
_cell.angle_alpha   90.00
_cell.angle_beta   90.00
_cell.angle_gamma   90.00
#
_symmetry.space_group_name_H-M   'P 1'
#
loop_
_entity.id
_entity.type
_entity.pdbx_description
1 polymer ?
#
loop_
_entity_poly.entity_id
_entity_poly.type
_entity_poly.pdbx_seq_one_letter_code
_entity_poly.pdbx_strand_id
1 'polypeptide(L)'
;AGFLNASRIKGSHAAIKTGMMAAEAAYEAVCAGRAHDELTAYPQAFRQSWLHTELHKARNFKQWMSKGLYLGTLMVGLEQKVLGGNVPWTLRHAHADHECLKPAAQFQPIDYPKPDGKISFDKLSSVFLSNTNHEEDQPSHLRLKDPTVPISVNLALYDAPEQRYCPAAVYEIVRDADGSNPRLQINAQNCVHCKTCDIKDPTQNINWVVPEGGGGPNYPNM
;
A
#
# COMPACT_ATOMS: atom_id res chain seq x y z
N ALA A 1 -8.29 -2.36 -9.56
CA ALA A 1 -7.38 -2.74 -8.49
C ALA A 1 -6.96 -4.20 -8.62
N GLY A 2 -5.81 -4.57 -8.08
CA GLY A 2 -5.33 -5.96 -8.11
C GLY A 2 -4.58 -6.37 -9.39
N PHE A 3 -4.38 -5.47 -10.33
CA PHE A 3 -3.69 -5.75 -11.59
C PHE A 3 -2.23 -5.26 -11.63
N LEU A 4 -1.63 -5.03 -10.48
CA LEU A 4 -0.21 -4.67 -10.38
C LEU A 4 0.67 -5.87 -10.72
N ASN A 5 1.57 -5.71 -11.67
CA ASN A 5 2.64 -6.68 -11.89
C ASN A 5 3.76 -6.44 -10.87
N ALA A 6 3.74 -7.18 -9.76
CA ALA A 6 4.69 -7.01 -8.66
C ALA A 6 6.14 -7.25 -9.08
N SER A 7 6.40 -8.09 -10.07
CA SER A 7 7.75 -8.36 -10.57
C SER A 7 8.38 -7.17 -11.30
N ARG A 8 7.55 -6.31 -11.88
CA ARG A 8 7.95 -5.10 -12.61
C ARG A 8 7.74 -3.83 -11.81
N ILE A 9 7.05 -3.92 -10.66
CA ILE A 9 6.61 -2.76 -9.85
C ILE A 9 5.82 -1.76 -10.73
N LYS A 10 5.02 -2.27 -11.66
CA LYS A 10 4.28 -1.51 -12.67
C LYS A 10 2.82 -1.96 -12.71
N GLY A 11 1.91 -1.00 -12.76
CA GLY A 11 0.48 -1.26 -12.82
C GLY A 11 -0.27 -0.33 -13.78
N SER A 12 0.33 0.79 -14.24
CA SER A 12 -0.36 1.77 -15.08
C SER A 12 -0.89 1.17 -16.38
N HIS A 13 -0.07 0.38 -17.10
CA HIS A 13 -0.49 -0.31 -18.32
C HIS A 13 -1.62 -1.31 -18.06
N ALA A 14 -1.57 -2.00 -16.93
CA ALA A 14 -2.62 -2.94 -16.51
C ALA A 14 -3.93 -2.20 -16.16
N ALA A 15 -3.83 -1.10 -15.42
CA ALA A 15 -4.98 -0.27 -15.06
C ALA A 15 -5.66 0.32 -16.30
N ILE A 16 -4.88 0.84 -17.25
CA ILE A 16 -5.41 1.35 -18.53
C ILE A 16 -6.13 0.23 -19.29
N LYS A 17 -5.47 -0.92 -19.48
CA LYS A 17 -6.08 -2.02 -20.25
C LYS A 17 -7.35 -2.57 -19.60
N THR A 18 -7.35 -2.75 -18.28
CA THR A 18 -8.56 -3.21 -17.58
C THR A 18 -9.67 -2.16 -17.60
N GLY A 19 -9.32 -0.86 -17.50
CA GLY A 19 -10.28 0.24 -17.65
C GLY A 19 -10.95 0.25 -19.03
N MET A 20 -10.16 0.06 -20.10
CA MET A 20 -10.71 -0.05 -21.46
C MET A 20 -11.71 -1.21 -21.60
N MET A 21 -11.32 -2.41 -21.14
CA MET A 21 -12.21 -3.58 -21.22
C MET A 21 -13.48 -3.41 -20.36
N ALA A 22 -13.37 -2.74 -19.22
CA ALA A 22 -14.54 -2.45 -18.37
C ALA A 22 -15.48 -1.46 -19.04
N ALA A 23 -14.93 -0.40 -19.66
CA ALA A 23 -15.71 0.59 -20.38
C ALA A 23 -16.44 -0.01 -21.60
N GLU A 24 -15.75 -0.84 -22.37
CA GLU A 24 -16.34 -1.57 -23.51
C GLU A 24 -17.52 -2.46 -23.07
N ALA A 25 -17.32 -3.27 -22.02
CA ALA A 25 -18.38 -4.15 -21.48
C ALA A 25 -19.56 -3.35 -20.90
N ALA A 26 -19.29 -2.21 -20.24
CA ALA A 26 -20.34 -1.34 -19.71
C ALA A 26 -21.12 -0.66 -20.85
N TYR A 27 -20.44 -0.17 -21.86
CA TYR A 27 -21.06 0.45 -23.02
C TYR A 27 -22.02 -0.51 -23.74
N GLU A 28 -21.58 -1.75 -24.02
CA GLU A 28 -22.42 -2.77 -24.63
C GLU A 28 -23.66 -3.09 -23.77
N ALA A 29 -23.51 -3.13 -22.45
CA ALA A 29 -24.65 -3.38 -21.54
C ALA A 29 -25.66 -2.22 -21.59
N VAL A 30 -25.18 -0.97 -21.59
CA VAL A 30 -26.03 0.22 -21.67
C VAL A 30 -26.76 0.27 -23.01
N CYS A 31 -26.06 0.03 -24.12
CA CYS A 31 -26.69 -0.01 -25.46
C CYS A 31 -27.72 -1.10 -25.60
N ALA A 32 -27.54 -2.22 -24.91
CA ALA A 32 -28.52 -3.32 -24.87
C ALA A 32 -29.67 -3.10 -23.86
N GLY A 33 -29.75 -1.94 -23.19
CA GLY A 33 -30.78 -1.61 -22.20
C GLY A 33 -30.70 -2.45 -20.91
N ARG A 34 -29.56 -3.09 -20.63
CA ARG A 34 -29.35 -3.89 -19.41
C ARG A 34 -29.02 -2.99 -18.24
N ALA A 35 -29.75 -3.10 -17.13
CA ALA A 35 -29.53 -2.39 -15.90
C ALA A 35 -29.40 -3.38 -14.75
N HIS A 36 -28.60 -3.04 -13.75
CA HIS A 36 -28.34 -3.84 -12.55
C HIS A 36 -27.85 -5.27 -12.84
N ASP A 37 -27.02 -5.40 -13.89
CA ASP A 37 -26.56 -6.68 -14.44
C ASP A 37 -25.06 -6.87 -14.16
N GLU A 38 -24.62 -8.14 -14.08
CA GLU A 38 -23.21 -8.50 -14.00
C GLU A 38 -22.58 -8.46 -15.41
N LEU A 39 -21.49 -7.71 -15.55
CA LEU A 39 -20.76 -7.56 -16.82
C LEU A 39 -19.86 -8.78 -17.09
N THR A 40 -20.43 -9.94 -17.38
CA THR A 40 -19.70 -11.20 -17.61
C THR A 40 -18.73 -11.13 -18.79
N ALA A 41 -18.94 -10.22 -19.74
CA ALA A 41 -18.04 -9.96 -20.85
C ALA A 41 -16.65 -9.44 -20.37
N TYR A 42 -16.61 -8.66 -19.28
CA TYR A 42 -15.36 -8.12 -18.75
C TYR A 42 -14.37 -9.21 -18.28
N PRO A 43 -14.72 -10.15 -17.40
CA PRO A 43 -13.78 -11.21 -17.01
C PRO A 43 -13.41 -12.14 -18.18
N GLN A 44 -14.27 -12.28 -19.19
CA GLN A 44 -13.94 -13.04 -20.40
C GLN A 44 -12.88 -12.32 -21.25
N ALA A 45 -13.07 -11.03 -21.51
CA ALA A 45 -12.11 -10.20 -22.21
C ALA A 45 -10.74 -10.16 -21.50
N PHE A 46 -10.75 -10.05 -20.17
CA PHE A 46 -9.52 -10.10 -19.37
C PHE A 46 -8.77 -11.43 -19.56
N ARG A 47 -9.44 -12.59 -19.44
CA ARG A 47 -8.82 -13.92 -19.60
C ARG A 47 -8.22 -14.15 -20.98
N GLN A 48 -8.77 -13.54 -22.01
CA GLN A 48 -8.29 -13.62 -23.39
C GLN A 48 -7.20 -12.58 -23.71
N SER A 49 -6.96 -11.63 -22.81
CA SER A 49 -6.01 -10.55 -23.04
C SER A 49 -4.56 -10.95 -22.79
N TRP A 50 -3.63 -10.22 -23.41
CA TRP A 50 -2.20 -10.31 -23.13
C TRP A 50 -1.88 -10.03 -21.65
N LEU A 51 -2.69 -9.20 -21.01
CA LEU A 51 -2.50 -8.83 -19.61
C LEU A 51 -2.68 -10.02 -18.66
N HIS A 52 -3.69 -10.86 -18.90
CA HIS A 52 -3.85 -12.11 -18.15
C HIS A 52 -2.62 -13.00 -18.28
N THR A 53 -2.08 -13.15 -19.48
CA THR A 53 -0.87 -13.94 -19.73
C THR A 53 0.34 -13.36 -18.99
N GLU A 54 0.52 -12.05 -19.01
CA GLU A 54 1.60 -11.38 -18.30
C GLU A 54 1.51 -11.60 -16.79
N LEU A 55 0.34 -11.34 -16.20
CA LEU A 55 0.14 -11.49 -14.75
C LEU A 55 0.23 -12.95 -14.31
N HIS A 56 -0.29 -13.87 -15.12
CA HIS A 56 -0.19 -15.30 -14.85
C HIS A 56 1.26 -15.77 -14.81
N LYS A 57 2.10 -15.34 -15.74
CA LYS A 57 3.53 -15.68 -15.74
C LYS A 57 4.26 -15.13 -14.52
N ALA A 58 3.89 -13.94 -14.04
CA ALA A 58 4.54 -13.28 -12.91
C ALA A 58 4.01 -13.74 -11.52
N ARG A 59 2.98 -14.58 -11.45
CA ARG A 59 2.21 -14.88 -10.23
C ARG A 59 3.02 -15.41 -9.04
N ASN A 60 4.12 -16.13 -9.30
CA ASN A 60 4.96 -16.73 -8.26
C ASN A 60 6.18 -15.88 -7.87
N PHE A 61 6.43 -14.78 -8.58
CA PHE A 61 7.65 -13.99 -8.43
C PHE A 61 7.88 -13.55 -6.98
N LYS A 62 6.88 -12.88 -6.39
CA LYS A 62 6.97 -12.36 -5.02
C LYS A 62 7.18 -13.49 -4.00
N GLN A 63 6.49 -14.60 -4.17
CA GLN A 63 6.55 -15.75 -3.25
C GLN A 63 7.91 -16.43 -3.25
N TRP A 64 8.57 -16.50 -4.39
CA TRP A 64 9.95 -16.98 -4.45
C TRP A 64 10.90 -15.99 -3.78
N MET A 65 10.77 -14.68 -4.06
CA MET A 65 11.62 -13.66 -3.45
C MET A 65 11.47 -13.57 -1.93
N SER A 66 10.31 -13.92 -1.37
CA SER A 66 10.12 -13.97 0.09
C SER A 66 10.93 -15.07 0.81
N LYS A 67 11.48 -16.03 0.05
CA LYS A 67 12.36 -17.10 0.58
C LYS A 67 13.83 -16.69 0.68
N GLY A 68 14.12 -15.42 0.47
CA GLY A 68 15.45 -14.84 0.52
C GLY A 68 16.08 -14.60 -0.85
N LEU A 69 17.13 -13.79 -0.87
CA LEU A 69 17.71 -13.28 -2.12
C LEU A 69 18.24 -14.40 -3.03
N TYR A 70 19.05 -15.29 -2.49
CA TYR A 70 19.74 -16.32 -3.32
C TYR A 70 18.77 -17.37 -3.85
N LEU A 71 18.01 -18.01 -2.97
CA LEU A 71 17.04 -19.03 -3.38
C LEU A 71 15.92 -18.41 -4.22
N GLY A 72 15.42 -17.26 -3.84
CA GLY A 72 14.39 -16.54 -4.58
C GLY A 72 14.83 -16.21 -6.00
N THR A 73 16.03 -15.65 -6.17
CA THR A 73 16.58 -15.29 -7.48
C THR A 73 16.79 -16.55 -8.36
N LEU A 74 17.34 -17.62 -7.79
CA LEU A 74 17.53 -18.86 -8.51
C LEU A 74 16.19 -19.42 -9.03
N MET A 75 15.20 -19.52 -8.15
CA MET A 75 13.90 -20.10 -8.52
C MET A 75 13.10 -19.18 -9.47
N VAL A 76 13.17 -17.87 -9.30
CA VAL A 76 12.60 -16.91 -10.26
C VAL A 76 13.29 -17.03 -11.62
N GLY A 77 14.62 -17.14 -11.64
CA GLY A 77 15.38 -17.32 -12.87
C GLY A 77 14.99 -18.61 -13.60
N LEU A 78 14.91 -19.72 -12.87
CA LEU A 78 14.46 -20.99 -13.41
C LEU A 78 13.02 -20.90 -13.96
N GLU A 79 12.09 -20.41 -13.17
CA GLU A 79 10.69 -20.32 -13.55
C GLU A 79 10.46 -19.36 -14.73
N GLN A 80 11.06 -18.18 -14.69
CA GLN A 80 10.80 -17.15 -15.72
C GLN A 80 11.63 -17.35 -17.00
N LYS A 81 12.89 -17.77 -16.90
CA LYS A 81 13.80 -17.86 -18.05
C LYS A 81 13.80 -19.24 -18.69
N VAL A 82 13.73 -20.31 -17.89
CA VAL A 82 13.79 -21.68 -18.42
C VAL A 82 12.38 -22.21 -18.72
N LEU A 83 11.43 -22.03 -17.78
CA LEU A 83 10.06 -22.54 -17.93
C LEU A 83 9.08 -21.50 -18.50
N GLY A 84 9.53 -20.28 -18.81
CA GLY A 84 8.73 -19.21 -19.41
C GLY A 84 7.53 -18.76 -18.57
N GLY A 85 7.55 -19.00 -17.25
CA GLY A 85 6.45 -18.71 -16.32
C GLY A 85 5.26 -19.69 -16.43
N ASN A 86 5.35 -20.71 -17.29
CA ASN A 86 4.30 -21.70 -17.52
C ASN A 86 4.52 -22.93 -16.63
N VAL A 87 4.30 -22.76 -15.33
CA VAL A 87 4.41 -23.83 -14.35
C VAL A 87 3.02 -24.28 -13.88
N PRO A 88 2.83 -25.55 -13.49
CA PRO A 88 1.52 -26.06 -13.09
C PRO A 88 1.13 -25.66 -11.66
N TRP A 89 2.02 -25.04 -10.89
CA TRP A 89 1.76 -24.62 -9.52
C TRP A 89 1.58 -23.10 -9.40
N THR A 90 0.88 -22.70 -8.34
CA THR A 90 0.79 -21.32 -7.89
C THR A 90 1.13 -21.25 -6.40
N LEU A 91 2.15 -20.48 -6.07
CA LEU A 91 2.55 -20.26 -4.69
C LEU A 91 1.60 -19.22 -4.06
N ARG A 92 1.15 -19.49 -2.84
CA ARG A 92 0.25 -18.60 -2.09
C ARG A 92 1.02 -17.81 -1.04
N HIS A 93 0.51 -16.64 -0.70
CA HIS A 93 0.95 -15.93 0.50
C HIS A 93 0.58 -16.72 1.75
N ALA A 94 1.55 -16.87 2.65
CA ALA A 94 1.33 -17.56 3.92
C ALA A 94 0.84 -16.61 5.02
N HIS A 95 1.21 -15.33 4.93
CA HIS A 95 0.96 -14.32 5.97
C HIS A 95 0.49 -13.00 5.36
N ALA A 96 -0.37 -12.29 6.08
CA ALA A 96 -0.71 -10.92 5.75
C ALA A 96 0.47 -9.96 6.06
N ASP A 97 0.50 -8.80 5.42
CA ASP A 97 1.61 -7.85 5.59
C ASP A 97 1.73 -7.33 7.04
N HIS A 98 0.62 -7.14 7.74
CA HIS A 98 0.61 -6.69 9.14
C HIS A 98 1.12 -7.74 10.11
N GLU A 99 1.04 -9.03 9.77
CA GLU A 99 1.53 -10.14 10.61
C GLU A 99 3.06 -10.31 10.54
N CYS A 100 3.73 -9.63 9.62
CA CYS A 100 5.17 -9.80 9.39
C CYS A 100 6.03 -8.96 10.33
N LEU A 101 5.47 -8.01 11.07
CA LEU A 101 6.21 -7.18 12.00
C LEU A 101 6.53 -7.96 13.27
N LYS A 102 7.77 -7.85 13.72
CA LYS A 102 8.25 -8.50 14.95
C LYS A 102 8.46 -7.45 16.05
N PRO A 103 8.45 -7.84 17.34
CA PRO A 103 8.71 -6.93 18.44
C PRO A 103 10.03 -6.16 18.31
N ALA A 104 10.01 -4.88 18.60
CA ALA A 104 11.16 -3.97 18.44
C ALA A 104 12.38 -4.42 19.25
N ALA A 105 12.16 -5.03 20.41
CA ALA A 105 13.24 -5.55 21.29
C ALA A 105 14.11 -6.64 20.63
N GLN A 106 13.67 -7.24 19.53
CA GLN A 106 14.43 -8.24 18.77
C GLN A 106 15.41 -7.62 17.75
N PHE A 107 15.46 -6.31 17.63
CA PHE A 107 16.25 -5.63 16.61
C PHE A 107 17.04 -4.47 17.20
N GLN A 108 18.15 -4.15 16.55
CA GLN A 108 18.86 -2.89 16.79
C GLN A 108 18.37 -1.84 15.79
N PRO A 109 18.22 -0.57 16.20
CA PRO A 109 17.95 0.52 15.27
C PRO A 109 19.01 0.59 14.18
N ILE A 110 18.57 0.81 12.94
CA ILE A 110 19.50 1.03 11.81
C ILE A 110 19.89 2.51 11.81
N ASP A 111 21.18 2.77 11.87
CA ASP A 111 21.71 4.14 11.73
C ASP A 111 21.79 4.49 10.24
N TYR A 112 20.80 5.22 9.74
CA TYR A 112 20.76 5.70 8.38
C TYR A 112 21.56 7.01 8.23
N PRO A 113 22.28 7.19 7.11
CA PRO A 113 22.91 8.47 6.79
C PRO A 113 21.90 9.60 6.85
N LYS A 114 22.28 10.71 7.48
CA LYS A 114 21.42 11.91 7.51
C LYS A 114 21.32 12.51 6.12
N PRO A 115 20.14 13.01 5.71
CA PRO A 115 19.97 13.74 4.47
C PRO A 115 20.90 14.96 4.41
N ASP A 116 21.46 15.24 3.23
CA ASP A 116 22.42 16.32 3.02
C ASP A 116 21.78 17.70 2.77
N GLY A 117 20.46 17.73 2.59
CA GLY A 117 19.69 18.93 2.27
C GLY A 117 19.91 19.48 0.86
N LYS A 118 20.61 18.73 -0.02
CA LYS A 118 20.92 19.13 -1.41
C LYS A 118 20.37 18.14 -2.42
N ILE A 119 20.70 16.86 -2.26
CA ILE A 119 20.23 15.75 -3.11
C ILE A 119 19.18 14.93 -2.37
N SER A 120 19.35 14.81 -1.06
CA SER A 120 18.43 14.07 -0.18
C SER A 120 17.89 14.98 0.92
N PHE A 121 16.61 14.84 1.24
CA PHE A 121 15.90 15.66 2.20
C PHE A 121 15.25 14.79 3.26
N ASP A 122 15.11 15.34 4.47
CA ASP A 122 14.36 14.66 5.53
C ASP A 122 12.85 14.60 5.20
N LYS A 123 12.16 13.69 5.88
CA LYS A 123 10.75 13.42 5.61
C LYS A 123 9.86 14.66 5.80
N LEU A 124 10.06 15.43 6.84
CA LEU A 124 9.23 16.60 7.14
C LEU A 124 9.43 17.71 6.11
N SER A 125 10.69 18.00 5.73
CA SER A 125 11.00 18.95 4.66
C SER A 125 10.39 18.52 3.32
N SER A 126 10.43 17.23 2.99
CA SER A 126 9.83 16.70 1.76
C SER A 126 8.30 16.86 1.77
N VAL A 127 7.63 16.56 2.89
CA VAL A 127 6.19 16.75 3.05
C VAL A 127 5.81 18.22 2.92
N PHE A 128 6.57 19.11 3.58
CA PHE A 128 6.35 20.56 3.48
C PHE A 128 6.47 21.07 2.04
N LEU A 129 7.50 20.66 1.31
CA LEU A 129 7.71 21.06 -0.09
C LEU A 129 6.65 20.51 -1.04
N SER A 130 6.06 19.33 -0.75
CA SER A 130 4.97 18.80 -1.55
C SER A 130 3.70 19.63 -1.44
N ASN A 131 3.58 20.40 -0.37
CA ASN A 131 2.42 21.23 -0.05
C ASN A 131 1.09 20.46 -0.08
N THR A 132 1.13 19.17 0.25
CA THR A 132 -0.06 18.34 0.38
C THR A 132 -0.92 18.86 1.52
N ASN A 133 -2.18 19.06 1.25
CA ASN A 133 -3.16 19.55 2.24
C ASN A 133 -4.55 18.97 1.98
N HIS A 134 -5.43 19.15 2.96
CA HIS A 134 -6.84 18.76 2.91
C HIS A 134 -7.70 19.93 3.32
N GLU A 135 -8.98 19.88 3.01
CA GLU A 135 -9.95 20.82 3.58
C GLU A 135 -9.98 20.67 5.12
N GLU A 136 -9.93 21.78 5.84
CA GLU A 136 -9.78 21.76 7.30
C GLU A 136 -11.02 21.22 8.03
N ASP A 137 -12.19 21.41 7.46
CA ASP A 137 -13.48 21.05 8.03
C ASP A 137 -13.96 19.64 7.64
N GLN A 138 -13.24 18.95 6.74
CA GLN A 138 -13.62 17.58 6.39
C GLN A 138 -13.34 16.59 7.54
N PRO A 139 -14.22 15.60 7.75
CA PRO A 139 -13.99 14.55 8.74
C PRO A 139 -12.70 13.79 8.48
N SER A 140 -11.93 13.49 9.54
CA SER A 140 -10.71 12.70 9.40
C SER A 140 -11.02 11.32 8.81
N HIS A 141 -10.30 10.98 7.74
CA HIS A 141 -10.37 9.66 7.09
C HIS A 141 -9.54 8.59 7.81
N LEU A 142 -8.70 8.98 8.76
CA LEU A 142 -7.88 8.08 9.57
C LEU A 142 -8.54 7.92 10.94
N ARG A 143 -9.16 6.76 11.17
CA ARG A 143 -9.88 6.46 12.40
C ARG A 143 -9.24 5.31 13.15
N LEU A 144 -9.20 5.41 14.46
CA LEU A 144 -8.79 4.32 15.32
C LEU A 144 -10.02 3.51 15.74
N LYS A 145 -9.91 2.17 15.72
CA LYS A 145 -10.93 1.29 16.28
C LYS A 145 -10.94 1.37 17.81
N ASP A 146 -9.74 1.43 18.39
CA ASP A 146 -9.49 1.58 19.82
C ASP A 146 -8.38 2.62 20.02
N PRO A 147 -8.65 3.76 20.68
CA PRO A 147 -7.68 4.83 20.92
C PRO A 147 -6.55 4.43 21.90
N THR A 148 -6.69 3.35 22.65
CA THR A 148 -5.65 2.90 23.61
C THR A 148 -4.55 2.08 22.98
N VAL A 149 -4.85 1.35 21.90
CA VAL A 149 -3.95 0.40 21.22
C VAL A 149 -2.64 1.04 20.75
N PRO A 150 -2.61 2.26 20.20
CA PRO A 150 -1.35 2.88 19.76
C PRO A 150 -0.30 2.98 20.87
N ILE A 151 -0.72 3.19 22.11
CA ILE A 151 0.18 3.31 23.25
C ILE A 151 0.39 1.97 23.93
N SER A 152 -0.71 1.26 24.24
CA SER A 152 -0.65 0.03 25.04
C SER A 152 -0.03 -1.15 24.28
N VAL A 153 -0.12 -1.15 22.96
CA VAL A 153 0.39 -2.25 22.10
C VAL A 153 1.45 -1.76 21.13
N ASN A 154 1.11 -0.83 20.23
CA ASN A 154 2.02 -0.43 19.14
C ASN A 154 3.31 0.21 19.67
N LEU A 155 3.20 1.15 20.59
CA LEU A 155 4.37 1.76 21.22
C LEU A 155 5.14 0.74 22.10
N ALA A 156 4.42 -0.02 22.93
CA ALA A 156 5.04 -0.91 23.90
C ALA A 156 5.79 -2.09 23.24
N LEU A 157 5.23 -2.70 22.18
CA LEU A 157 5.81 -3.90 21.55
C LEU A 157 6.62 -3.58 20.31
N TYR A 158 6.20 -2.60 19.52
CA TYR A 158 6.75 -2.34 18.18
C TYR A 158 7.42 -0.97 18.07
N ASP A 159 7.50 -0.22 19.16
CA ASP A 159 8.07 1.14 19.20
C ASP A 159 7.40 2.09 18.21
N ALA A 160 6.06 2.12 18.23
CA ALA A 160 5.19 2.96 17.40
C ALA A 160 5.57 2.91 15.90
N PRO A 161 5.35 1.76 15.22
CA PRO A 161 5.78 1.54 13.84
C PRO A 161 5.09 2.48 12.85
N GLU A 162 3.94 3.03 13.19
CA GLU A 162 3.20 4.02 12.39
C GLU A 162 4.01 5.28 12.10
N GLN A 163 4.91 5.68 12.99
CA GLN A 163 5.83 6.80 12.76
C GLN A 163 6.87 6.50 11.66
N ARG A 164 7.19 5.21 11.45
CA ARG A 164 8.23 4.77 10.52
C ARG A 164 7.67 4.37 9.17
N TYR A 165 6.59 3.58 9.13
CA TYR A 165 6.03 3.15 7.84
C TYR A 165 5.24 4.26 7.13
N CYS A 166 4.79 5.31 7.84
CA CYS A 166 4.12 6.43 7.21
C CYS A 166 5.13 7.32 6.45
N PRO A 167 4.98 7.51 5.13
CA PRO A 167 5.91 8.33 4.35
C PRO A 167 5.71 9.83 4.55
N ALA A 168 4.57 10.24 5.12
CA ALA A 168 4.13 11.62 5.17
C ALA A 168 4.08 12.21 6.60
N ALA A 169 4.72 11.56 7.58
CA ALA A 169 4.75 12.03 8.98
C ALA A 169 3.36 12.33 9.56
N VAL A 170 2.38 11.49 9.24
CA VAL A 170 1.01 11.62 9.74
C VAL A 170 0.91 11.25 11.21
N TYR A 171 1.68 10.26 11.65
CA TYR A 171 1.61 9.71 13.00
C TYR A 171 2.81 10.15 13.83
N GLU A 172 2.53 10.64 15.02
CA GLU A 172 3.53 11.10 15.99
C GLU A 172 3.18 10.64 17.40
N ILE A 173 4.16 10.15 18.16
CA ILE A 173 4.01 9.96 19.59
C ILE A 173 4.45 11.24 20.31
N VAL A 174 3.48 11.97 20.79
CA VAL A 174 3.69 13.21 21.54
C VAL A 174 3.73 12.86 23.04
N ARG A 175 4.63 13.52 23.78
CA ARG A 175 4.78 13.37 25.22
C ARG A 175 4.74 14.73 25.90
N ASP A 176 4.49 14.74 27.18
CA ASP A 176 4.62 15.95 27.99
C ASP A 176 6.09 16.36 28.11
N ALA A 177 6.36 17.57 28.61
CA ALA A 177 7.71 18.12 28.69
C ALA A 177 8.68 17.28 29.55
N ASP A 178 8.16 16.50 30.49
CA ASP A 178 8.90 15.58 31.34
C ASP A 178 9.07 14.17 30.72
N GLY A 179 8.60 13.98 29.49
CA GLY A 179 8.62 12.68 28.78
C GLY A 179 7.48 11.73 29.13
N SER A 180 6.59 12.12 30.04
CA SER A 180 5.44 11.32 30.46
C SER A 180 4.26 11.38 29.47
N ASN A 181 3.20 10.67 29.77
CA ASN A 181 1.91 10.71 29.08
C ASN A 181 2.00 10.60 27.54
N PRO A 182 2.56 9.51 26.99
CA PRO A 182 2.60 9.33 25.56
C PRO A 182 1.19 9.27 24.97
N ARG A 183 0.97 9.96 23.88
CA ARG A 183 -0.27 9.92 23.12
C ARG A 183 -0.01 9.93 21.63
N LEU A 184 -0.83 9.26 20.85
CA LEU A 184 -0.77 9.33 19.40
C LEU A 184 -1.42 10.62 18.91
N GLN A 185 -0.67 11.40 18.14
CA GLN A 185 -1.17 12.51 17.35
C GLN A 185 -1.26 12.08 15.88
N ILE A 186 -2.39 12.40 15.24
CA ILE A 186 -2.63 12.09 13.83
C ILE A 186 -2.72 13.41 13.06
N ASN A 187 -1.68 13.71 12.29
CA ASN A 187 -1.59 14.91 11.45
C ASN A 187 -2.22 14.61 10.08
N ALA A 188 -3.55 14.43 10.04
CA ALA A 188 -4.28 13.98 8.86
C ALA A 188 -4.07 14.88 7.63
N GLN A 189 -3.78 16.17 7.83
CA GLN A 189 -3.47 17.13 6.77
C GLN A 189 -2.27 16.73 5.89
N ASN A 190 -1.30 16.01 6.47
CA ASN A 190 -0.12 15.54 5.75
C ASN A 190 -0.38 14.27 4.92
N CYS A 191 -1.55 13.66 5.04
CA CYS A 191 -1.80 12.34 4.47
C CYS A 191 -1.83 12.37 2.94
N VAL A 192 -1.00 11.54 2.30
CA VAL A 192 -0.94 11.36 0.84
C VAL A 192 -1.81 10.20 0.33
N HIS A 193 -2.69 9.68 1.16
CA HIS A 193 -3.63 8.60 0.83
C HIS A 193 -2.99 7.32 0.26
N CYS A 194 -1.75 7.00 0.66
CA CYS A 194 -1.05 5.81 0.19
C CYS A 194 -1.57 4.49 0.79
N LYS A 195 -2.41 4.54 1.83
CA LYS A 195 -2.98 3.39 2.56
C LYS A 195 -1.96 2.46 3.23
N THR A 196 -0.71 2.85 3.34
CA THR A 196 0.32 2.02 4.00
C THR A 196 -0.06 1.68 5.44
N CYS A 197 -0.65 2.63 6.18
CA CYS A 197 -1.09 2.42 7.56
C CYS A 197 -2.19 1.36 7.67
N ASP A 198 -3.18 1.40 6.80
CA ASP A 198 -4.28 0.43 6.75
C ASP A 198 -3.79 -1.01 6.48
N ILE A 199 -2.69 -1.13 5.71
CA ILE A 199 -2.10 -2.42 5.35
C ILE A 199 -1.10 -2.91 6.39
N LYS A 200 -0.30 -2.00 6.98
CA LYS A 200 0.88 -2.34 7.78
C LYS A 200 0.67 -2.33 9.29
N ASP A 201 -0.39 -1.71 9.77
CA ASP A 201 -0.64 -1.66 11.22
C ASP A 201 -0.74 -3.07 11.81
N PRO A 202 0.17 -3.47 12.72
CA PRO A 202 0.23 -4.84 13.23
C PRO A 202 -1.04 -5.26 13.98
N THR A 203 -1.75 -4.30 14.54
CA THR A 203 -3.01 -4.52 15.25
C THR A 203 -4.25 -4.33 14.38
N GLN A 204 -4.08 -3.84 13.14
CA GLN A 204 -5.18 -3.47 12.24
C GLN A 204 -6.16 -2.50 12.91
N ASN A 205 -5.64 -1.65 13.80
CA ASN A 205 -6.40 -0.67 14.55
C ASN A 205 -6.69 0.61 13.76
N ILE A 206 -5.80 0.96 12.82
CA ILE A 206 -6.00 2.12 11.95
C ILE A 206 -6.98 1.73 10.85
N ASN A 207 -8.16 2.37 10.87
CA ASN A 207 -9.20 2.19 9.88
C ASN A 207 -9.21 3.38 8.92
N TRP A 208 -8.74 3.16 7.70
CA TRP A 208 -8.76 4.15 6.66
C TRP A 208 -10.14 4.19 5.98
N VAL A 209 -10.89 5.27 6.15
CA VAL A 209 -12.19 5.47 5.51
C VAL A 209 -12.07 6.44 4.34
N VAL A 210 -12.97 6.36 3.37
CA VAL A 210 -12.99 7.29 2.25
C VAL A 210 -13.23 8.71 2.75
N PRO A 211 -12.62 9.75 2.13
CA PRO A 211 -12.98 11.14 2.41
C PRO A 211 -14.43 11.40 1.95
N GLU A 212 -14.99 12.51 2.38
CA GLU A 212 -16.29 12.93 1.87
C GLU A 212 -16.24 13.24 0.36
N GLY A 213 -17.42 13.27 -0.27
CA GLY A 213 -17.53 13.51 -1.71
C GLY A 213 -16.95 14.88 -2.08
N GLY A 214 -16.00 14.89 -3.03
CA GLY A 214 -15.24 16.08 -3.42
C GLY A 214 -14.04 16.39 -2.52
N GLY A 215 -13.91 15.72 -1.37
CA GLY A 215 -12.76 15.84 -0.47
C GLY A 215 -11.59 14.95 -0.88
N GLY A 216 -10.56 14.96 -0.05
CA GLY A 216 -9.32 14.24 -0.27
C GLY A 216 -8.12 15.19 -0.31
N PRO A 217 -6.93 14.69 -0.60
CA PRO A 217 -5.72 15.50 -0.62
C PRO A 217 -5.61 16.36 -1.88
N ASN A 218 -5.11 17.56 -1.70
CA ASN A 218 -4.60 18.41 -2.78
C ASN A 218 -3.09 18.11 -2.95
N TYR A 219 -2.64 17.97 -4.19
CA TYR A 219 -1.25 17.65 -4.54
C TYR A 219 -0.66 18.73 -5.48
N PRO A 220 -0.46 19.98 -5.01
CA PRO A 220 -0.06 21.06 -5.91
C PRO A 220 1.36 20.92 -6.46
N ASN A 221 2.22 20.19 -5.78
CA ASN A 221 3.65 20.04 -6.13
C ASN A 221 4.08 18.56 -6.28
N MET A 222 3.14 17.66 -6.61
CA MET A 222 3.44 16.25 -6.87
C MET A 222 2.97 15.82 -8.26
#